data_423bbcbf57b9c7e3e1030041c12a716c
#
_entry.id   423bbcbf57b9c7e3e1030041c12a716c
#
_cell.length_a   1.000
_cell.length_b   1.000
_cell.length_c   1.000
_cell.angle_alpha   90.00
_cell.angle_beta   90.00
_cell.angle_gamma   90.00
#
_symmetry.space_group_name_H-M   'P 1'
#
loop_
_entity.id
_entity.type
_entity.pdbx_description
1 polymer ?
#
loop_
_entity_poly.entity_id
_entity_poly.type
_entity_poly.pdbx_seq_one_letter_code
_entity_poly.pdbx_strand_id
1 'polypeptide(L)'
;ADKYGITNIGQLREPRLAKLFDNDGDGKADMAGCNPGWGCEAMIEQHMDGFKLRSTVTHVQGNYSALIADTIGRFKRGSPILYYAWTPYWVNGVLIPGKDVVWLQAPKTAYPGKPDTRLPDGSDYGFAINTTRFVVNRAWAEKNPAAVKLFQVMRLPIADIDAQNARMRSGENAQADIARHVSGWIKFHQKE
;
A
#
# COMPACT_ATOMS: atom_id res chain seq x y z
N ALA A 1 10.81 -10.24 7.92
CA ALA A 1 10.00 -11.36 7.44
C ALA A 1 10.90 -12.54 7.03
N ASP A 2 11.82 -12.34 6.11
CA ASP A 2 12.67 -13.42 5.52
C ASP A 2 13.38 -14.29 6.55
N LYS A 3 14.03 -13.67 7.55
CA LYS A 3 14.72 -14.38 8.63
C LYS A 3 13.84 -15.43 9.35
N TYR A 4 12.51 -15.20 9.37
CA TYR A 4 11.54 -16.05 10.07
C TYR A 4 10.60 -16.80 9.13
N GLY A 5 10.80 -16.69 7.82
CA GLY A 5 9.96 -17.32 6.81
C GLY A 5 8.50 -16.79 6.80
N ILE A 6 8.29 -15.52 7.18
CA ILE A 6 6.96 -14.93 7.23
C ILE A 6 6.63 -14.36 5.85
N THR A 7 5.73 -15.03 5.14
CA THR A 7 5.26 -14.65 3.79
C THR A 7 3.76 -14.39 3.74
N ASN A 8 3.04 -14.73 4.82
CA ASN A 8 1.59 -14.72 4.85
C ASN A 8 1.10 -14.21 6.21
N ILE A 9 0.11 -13.32 6.20
CA ILE A 9 -0.43 -12.71 7.43
C ILE A 9 -1.01 -13.76 8.39
N GLY A 10 -1.56 -14.86 7.87
CA GLY A 10 -2.13 -15.94 8.69
C GLY A 10 -1.11 -16.68 9.56
N GLN A 11 0.19 -16.57 9.26
CA GLN A 11 1.25 -17.14 10.10
C GLN A 11 1.34 -16.42 11.46
N LEU A 12 0.85 -15.18 11.55
CA LEU A 12 0.82 -14.44 12.82
C LEU A 12 -0.18 -14.98 13.84
N ARG A 13 -0.95 -16.05 13.52
CA ARG A 13 -1.68 -16.84 14.52
C ARG A 13 -0.72 -17.55 15.49
N GLU A 14 0.52 -17.77 15.09
CA GLU A 14 1.53 -18.33 15.95
C GLU A 14 2.07 -17.26 16.91
N PRO A 15 1.88 -17.37 18.23
CA PRO A 15 2.28 -16.33 19.19
C PRO A 15 3.76 -15.98 19.13
N ARG A 16 4.62 -16.95 18.80
CA ARG A 16 6.06 -16.74 18.65
C ARG A 16 6.39 -15.78 17.51
N LEU A 17 5.64 -15.84 16.40
CA LEU A 17 5.82 -14.94 15.26
C LEU A 17 5.16 -13.58 15.50
N ALA A 18 3.97 -13.58 16.10
CA ALA A 18 3.27 -12.35 16.45
C ALA A 18 4.10 -11.47 17.40
N LYS A 19 4.69 -12.07 18.42
CA LYS A 19 5.54 -11.37 19.40
C LYS A 19 6.73 -10.62 18.79
N LEU A 20 7.15 -10.94 17.59
CA LEU A 20 8.21 -10.18 16.90
C LEU A 20 7.77 -8.73 16.61
N PHE A 21 6.47 -8.48 16.49
CA PHE A 21 5.86 -7.18 16.18
C PHE A 21 5.12 -6.57 17.37
N ASP A 22 5.30 -7.14 18.56
CA ASP A 22 4.76 -6.63 19.82
C ASP A 22 5.58 -5.41 20.25
N ASN A 23 4.96 -4.25 20.22
CA ASN A 23 5.63 -2.99 20.51
C ASN A 23 5.26 -2.40 21.86
N ASP A 24 4.16 -2.83 22.47
CA ASP A 24 3.66 -2.32 23.75
C ASP A 24 3.79 -3.35 24.89
N GLY A 25 4.17 -4.61 24.57
CA GLY A 25 4.46 -5.67 25.55
C GLY A 25 3.22 -6.47 25.96
N ASP A 26 2.10 -6.38 25.23
CA ASP A 26 0.88 -7.13 25.51
C ASP A 26 0.90 -8.58 24.99
N GLY A 27 1.95 -8.94 24.27
CA GLY A 27 2.18 -10.28 23.69
C GLY A 27 1.58 -10.47 22.31
N LYS A 28 0.94 -9.44 21.71
CA LYS A 28 0.39 -9.46 20.36
C LYS A 28 1.23 -8.64 19.39
N ALA A 29 1.05 -8.92 18.11
CA ALA A 29 1.60 -8.09 17.06
C ALA A 29 0.78 -6.79 16.93
N ASP A 30 1.45 -5.64 16.92
CA ASP A 30 0.83 -4.35 16.65
C ASP A 30 0.84 -4.07 15.14
N MET A 31 -0.30 -4.23 14.51
CA MET A 31 -0.48 -3.89 13.11
C MET A 31 -0.98 -2.45 12.97
N ALA A 32 -0.11 -1.54 12.52
CA ALA A 32 -0.51 -0.19 12.19
C ALA A 32 -1.49 -0.22 10.99
N GLY A 33 -2.74 0.05 11.26
CA GLY A 33 -3.84 -0.02 10.30
C GLY A 33 -4.11 1.30 9.59
N CYS A 34 -5.35 1.76 9.68
CA CYS A 34 -5.75 3.00 9.01
C CYS A 34 -6.79 3.79 9.83
N ASN A 35 -7.27 4.91 9.28
CA ASN A 35 -8.26 5.74 9.95
C ASN A 35 -9.57 4.97 10.14
N PRO A 36 -10.21 5.10 11.31
CA PRO A 36 -11.58 4.67 11.49
C PRO A 36 -12.51 5.29 10.42
N GLY A 37 -13.42 4.47 9.87
CA GLY A 37 -14.33 4.86 8.81
C GLY A 37 -13.76 4.74 7.38
N TRP A 38 -12.49 4.42 7.22
CA TRP A 38 -11.94 4.09 5.90
C TRP A 38 -12.31 2.66 5.49
N GLY A 39 -12.38 2.41 4.17
CA GLY A 39 -12.66 1.06 3.66
C GLY A 39 -11.65 -0.01 4.11
N CYS A 40 -10.39 0.38 4.33
CA CYS A 40 -9.37 -0.52 4.86
C CYS A 40 -9.65 -1.01 6.28
N GLU A 41 -10.25 -0.18 7.14
CA GLU A 41 -10.64 -0.60 8.49
C GLU A 41 -11.54 -1.83 8.43
N ALA A 42 -12.66 -1.73 7.73
CA ALA A 42 -13.62 -2.83 7.60
C ALA A 42 -12.97 -4.09 7.02
N MET A 43 -12.05 -3.93 6.06
CA MET A 43 -11.33 -5.04 5.45
C MET A 43 -10.34 -5.70 6.41
N ILE A 44 -9.57 -4.91 7.14
CA ILE A 44 -8.64 -5.43 8.14
C ILE A 44 -9.43 -6.19 9.22
N GLU A 45 -10.54 -5.65 9.70
CA GLU A 45 -11.40 -6.34 10.66
C GLU A 45 -11.92 -7.69 10.13
N GLN A 46 -12.31 -7.76 8.85
CA GLN A 46 -12.68 -9.02 8.20
C GLN A 46 -11.49 -9.99 8.14
N HIS A 47 -10.29 -9.52 7.89
CA HIS A 47 -9.08 -10.34 7.92
C HIS A 47 -8.77 -10.84 9.34
N MET A 48 -8.94 -10.00 10.37
CA MET A 48 -8.74 -10.38 11.77
C MET A 48 -9.65 -11.57 12.14
N ASP A 49 -10.91 -11.55 11.72
CA ASP A 49 -11.86 -12.64 11.95
C ASP A 49 -11.60 -13.83 11.01
N GLY A 50 -11.54 -13.57 9.73
CA GLY A 50 -11.42 -14.60 8.69
C GLY A 50 -10.13 -15.42 8.79
N PHE A 51 -9.06 -14.82 9.29
CA PHE A 51 -7.77 -15.48 9.50
C PHE A 51 -7.49 -15.84 10.95
N LYS A 52 -8.47 -15.62 11.88
CA LYS A 52 -8.37 -15.93 13.31
C LYS A 52 -7.15 -15.27 13.98
N LEU A 53 -6.96 -13.98 13.76
CA LEU A 53 -5.80 -13.22 14.24
C LEU A 53 -6.05 -12.48 15.57
N ARG A 54 -7.31 -12.32 16.00
CA ARG A 54 -7.65 -11.46 17.15
C ARG A 54 -6.97 -11.82 18.47
N SER A 55 -6.58 -13.08 18.66
CA SER A 55 -5.84 -13.49 19.85
C SER A 55 -4.37 -13.12 19.85
N THR A 56 -3.80 -12.82 18.68
CA THR A 56 -2.36 -12.65 18.47
C THR A 56 -1.97 -11.37 17.76
N VAL A 57 -2.94 -10.62 17.21
CA VAL A 57 -2.70 -9.38 16.49
C VAL A 57 -3.67 -8.31 16.99
N THR A 58 -3.16 -7.12 17.25
CA THR A 58 -3.93 -5.90 17.54
C THR A 58 -3.96 -5.03 16.29
N HIS A 59 -5.17 -4.67 15.81
CA HIS A 59 -5.33 -3.68 14.75
C HIS A 59 -5.27 -2.28 15.38
N VAL A 60 -4.13 -1.63 15.28
CA VAL A 60 -3.92 -0.27 15.78
C VAL A 60 -4.55 0.72 14.80
N GLN A 61 -5.66 1.33 15.21
CA GLN A 61 -6.42 2.29 14.41
C GLN A 61 -6.08 3.73 14.83
N GLY A 62 -6.13 4.67 13.89
CA GLY A 62 -5.88 6.08 14.18
C GLY A 62 -5.58 6.87 12.93
N ASN A 63 -5.07 8.09 13.12
CA ASN A 63 -4.63 8.90 11.99
C ASN A 63 -3.49 8.20 11.23
N TYR A 64 -3.75 7.81 9.98
CA TYR A 64 -2.82 7.03 9.17
C TYR A 64 -1.44 7.69 9.04
N SER A 65 -1.40 9.01 8.86
CA SER A 65 -0.12 9.72 8.74
C SER A 65 0.71 9.63 10.01
N ALA A 66 0.08 9.66 11.18
CA ALA A 66 0.75 9.50 12.46
C ALA A 66 1.23 8.06 12.66
N LEU A 67 0.39 7.07 12.35
CA LEU A 67 0.75 5.64 12.43
C LEU A 67 1.95 5.33 11.53
N ILE A 68 1.97 5.83 10.30
CA ILE A 68 3.07 5.61 9.37
C ILE A 68 4.35 6.37 9.78
N ALA A 69 4.22 7.56 10.35
CA ALA A 69 5.39 8.27 10.88
C ALA A 69 6.07 7.49 12.01
N ASP A 70 5.29 6.92 12.93
CA ASP A 70 5.82 6.06 13.98
C ASP A 70 6.42 4.76 13.40
N THR A 71 5.72 4.12 12.46
CA THR A 71 6.21 2.92 11.75
C THR A 71 7.57 3.15 11.11
N ILE A 72 7.75 4.26 10.38
CA ILE A 72 9.03 4.65 9.78
C ILE A 72 10.09 4.92 10.86
N GLY A 73 9.69 5.56 11.95
CA GLY A 73 10.57 5.78 13.11
C GLY A 73 11.08 4.47 13.73
N ARG A 74 10.20 3.48 13.90
CA ARG A 74 10.54 2.12 14.38
C ARG A 74 11.48 1.41 13.42
N PHE A 75 11.18 1.42 12.12
CA PHE A 75 12.03 0.84 11.10
C PHE A 75 13.46 1.42 11.16
N LYS A 76 13.60 2.74 11.25
CA LYS A 76 14.91 3.41 11.36
C LYS A 76 15.70 3.02 12.60
N ARG A 77 15.03 2.59 13.68
CA ARG A 77 15.65 2.05 14.89
C ARG A 77 15.95 0.55 14.81
N GLY A 78 15.66 -0.09 13.66
CA GLY A 78 15.86 -1.53 13.46
C GLY A 78 14.79 -2.41 14.10
N SER A 79 13.68 -1.84 14.55
CA SER A 79 12.56 -2.62 15.10
C SER A 79 11.75 -3.26 13.98
N PRO A 80 11.23 -4.49 14.17
CA PRO A 80 10.27 -5.07 13.25
C PRO A 80 9.01 -4.21 13.15
N ILE A 81 8.44 -4.12 11.95
CA ILE A 81 7.24 -3.34 11.67
C ILE A 81 6.19 -4.20 10.98
N LEU A 82 4.92 -3.98 11.32
CA LEU A 82 3.76 -4.55 10.67
C LEU A 82 2.75 -3.43 10.41
N TYR A 83 2.37 -3.21 9.15
CA TYR A 83 1.51 -2.08 8.82
C TYR A 83 0.70 -2.32 7.56
N TYR A 84 -0.44 -1.63 7.46
CA TYR A 84 -1.23 -1.53 6.24
C TYR A 84 -0.64 -0.47 5.32
N ALA A 85 -0.56 -0.79 4.04
CA ALA A 85 -0.21 0.16 3.00
C ALA A 85 -0.90 -0.23 1.68
N TRP A 86 -0.84 0.65 0.70
CA TRP A 86 -1.32 0.40 -0.66
C TRP A 86 -0.36 1.00 -1.67
N THR A 87 -0.54 0.64 -2.92
CA THR A 87 0.22 1.21 -4.02
C THR A 87 -0.74 1.71 -5.11
N PRO A 88 -0.48 2.87 -5.77
CA PRO A 88 0.69 3.74 -5.55
C PRO A 88 0.53 4.67 -4.34
N TYR A 89 1.56 4.79 -3.49
CA TYR A 89 1.59 5.74 -2.38
C TYR A 89 3.03 6.08 -1.97
N TRP A 90 3.28 7.29 -1.43
CA TRP A 90 4.61 7.79 -1.07
C TRP A 90 5.38 6.91 -0.09
N VAL A 91 4.68 6.15 0.77
CA VAL A 91 5.29 5.25 1.75
C VAL A 91 6.17 4.21 1.07
N ASN A 92 5.77 3.71 -0.09
CA ASN A 92 6.51 2.70 -0.85
C ASN A 92 7.82 3.25 -1.46
N GLY A 93 7.99 4.57 -1.50
CA GLY A 93 9.26 5.22 -1.84
C GLY A 93 10.20 5.40 -0.65
N VAL A 94 9.71 5.19 0.59
CA VAL A 94 10.48 5.30 1.84
C VAL A 94 10.75 3.94 2.48
N LEU A 95 9.75 3.07 2.49
CA LEU A 95 9.83 1.66 2.90
C LEU A 95 9.65 0.83 1.62
N ILE A 96 10.74 0.58 0.92
CA ILE A 96 10.72 0.03 -0.44
C ILE A 96 10.38 -1.46 -0.41
N PRO A 97 9.25 -1.89 -1.03
CA PRO A 97 8.90 -3.30 -1.12
C PRO A 97 9.97 -4.10 -1.87
N GLY A 98 10.30 -5.29 -1.36
CA GLY A 98 11.35 -6.16 -1.89
C GLY A 98 12.76 -5.79 -1.45
N LYS A 99 12.95 -4.62 -0.80
CA LYS A 99 14.24 -4.20 -0.23
C LYS A 99 14.16 -4.02 1.29
N ASP A 100 13.26 -3.18 1.73
CA ASP A 100 13.13 -2.79 3.15
C ASP A 100 12.00 -3.58 3.83
N VAL A 101 10.96 -3.88 3.08
CA VAL A 101 9.75 -4.56 3.54
C VAL A 101 9.27 -5.58 2.51
N VAL A 102 8.38 -6.48 2.92
CA VAL A 102 7.73 -7.46 2.05
C VAL A 102 6.21 -7.37 2.18
N TRP A 103 5.49 -7.60 1.09
CA TRP A 103 4.05 -7.78 1.10
C TRP A 103 3.71 -9.15 1.67
N LEU A 104 2.90 -9.19 2.71
CA LEU A 104 2.39 -10.45 3.26
C LEU A 104 1.12 -10.86 2.52
N GLN A 105 1.11 -12.07 2.00
CA GLN A 105 -0.08 -12.62 1.35
C GLN A 105 -1.18 -12.94 2.36
N ALA A 106 -2.42 -12.99 1.88
CA ALA A 106 -3.56 -13.51 2.60
C ALA A 106 -3.64 -15.04 2.44
N PRO A 107 -3.99 -15.80 3.48
CA PRO A 107 -4.09 -17.27 3.37
C PRO A 107 -5.27 -17.74 2.50
N LYS A 108 -6.27 -16.88 2.32
CA LYS A 108 -7.48 -17.10 1.52
C LYS A 108 -8.25 -15.79 1.38
N THR A 109 -9.15 -15.72 0.43
CA THR A 109 -10.08 -14.59 0.34
C THR A 109 -10.99 -14.54 1.58
N ALA A 110 -10.97 -13.42 2.29
CA ALA A 110 -11.87 -13.10 3.42
C ALA A 110 -12.71 -11.85 3.13
N TYR A 111 -12.83 -11.45 1.89
CA TYR A 111 -13.53 -10.24 1.46
C TYR A 111 -15.05 -10.43 1.50
N PRO A 112 -15.84 -9.43 2.00
CA PRO A 112 -17.29 -9.47 1.92
C PRO A 112 -17.77 -9.62 0.48
N GLY A 113 -18.78 -10.49 0.25
CA GLY A 113 -19.25 -10.79 -1.11
C GLY A 113 -18.30 -11.67 -1.94
N LYS A 114 -17.16 -12.04 -1.37
CA LYS A 114 -16.16 -12.96 -1.97
C LYS A 114 -15.72 -12.62 -3.40
N PRO A 115 -15.40 -11.33 -3.73
CA PRO A 115 -14.75 -11.05 -4.99
C PRO A 115 -13.40 -11.77 -5.02
N ASP A 116 -12.94 -12.11 -6.20
CA ASP A 116 -11.57 -12.63 -6.36
C ASP A 116 -10.58 -11.51 -6.07
N THR A 117 -9.74 -11.69 -5.06
CA THR A 117 -8.71 -10.72 -4.65
C THR A 117 -7.33 -11.07 -5.21
N ARG A 118 -7.22 -12.17 -5.97
CA ARG A 118 -5.96 -12.60 -6.56
C ARG A 118 -5.53 -11.68 -7.69
N LEU A 119 -4.23 -11.40 -7.72
CA LEU A 119 -3.59 -10.74 -8.83
C LEU A 119 -3.41 -11.69 -10.02
N PRO A 120 -3.11 -11.19 -11.23
CA PRO A 120 -2.89 -12.05 -12.41
C PRO A 120 -1.78 -13.07 -12.25
N ASP A 121 -0.79 -12.82 -11.39
CA ASP A 121 0.31 -13.74 -11.06
C ASP A 121 -0.06 -14.80 -10.01
N GLY A 122 -1.31 -14.77 -9.53
CA GLY A 122 -1.83 -15.69 -8.53
C GLY A 122 -1.59 -15.27 -7.06
N SER A 123 -0.83 -14.21 -6.80
CA SER A 123 -0.66 -13.67 -5.45
C SER A 123 -1.97 -13.08 -4.93
N ASP A 124 -2.22 -13.18 -3.61
CA ASP A 124 -3.42 -12.65 -2.97
C ASP A 124 -3.04 -11.87 -1.72
N TYR A 125 -3.35 -10.60 -1.70
CA TYR A 125 -3.11 -9.71 -0.56
C TYR A 125 -4.40 -9.37 0.21
N GLY A 126 -5.51 -10.04 -0.11
CA GLY A 126 -6.77 -9.93 0.60
C GLY A 126 -7.60 -8.67 0.30
N PHE A 127 -7.16 -7.84 -0.64
CA PHE A 127 -7.86 -6.60 -1.04
C PHE A 127 -8.21 -6.66 -2.52
N ALA A 128 -9.41 -6.18 -2.87
CA ALA A 128 -9.82 -6.06 -4.26
C ALA A 128 -8.90 -5.09 -5.02
N ILE A 129 -8.60 -5.44 -6.28
CA ILE A 129 -7.80 -4.60 -7.15
C ILE A 129 -8.60 -3.35 -7.52
N ASN A 130 -8.03 -2.19 -7.29
CA ASN A 130 -8.56 -0.91 -7.73
C ASN A 130 -7.89 -0.48 -9.03
N THR A 131 -8.66 0.16 -9.91
CA THR A 131 -8.15 0.71 -11.16
C THR A 131 -8.12 2.23 -11.07
N THR A 132 -6.94 2.82 -11.23
CA THR A 132 -6.80 4.27 -11.39
C THR A 132 -7.08 4.66 -12.84
N ARG A 133 -7.96 5.64 -13.05
CA ARG A 133 -8.41 6.06 -14.38
C ARG A 133 -8.46 7.57 -14.49
N PHE A 134 -8.27 8.09 -15.70
CA PHE A 134 -8.59 9.48 -16.02
C PHE A 134 -10.10 9.69 -16.02
N VAL A 135 -10.54 10.76 -15.38
CA VAL A 135 -11.93 11.20 -15.36
C VAL A 135 -11.99 12.60 -15.95
N VAL A 136 -12.79 12.80 -16.98
CA VAL A 136 -12.93 14.08 -17.68
C VAL A 136 -14.41 14.40 -17.92
N ASN A 137 -14.72 15.68 -18.09
CA ASN A 137 -16.05 16.10 -18.47
C ASN A 137 -16.42 15.55 -19.86
N ARG A 138 -17.64 15.01 -20.01
CA ARG A 138 -18.09 14.37 -21.26
C ARG A 138 -18.07 15.35 -22.44
N ALA A 139 -18.66 16.54 -22.27
CA ALA A 139 -18.73 17.54 -23.35
C ALA A 139 -17.34 18.05 -23.77
N TRP A 140 -16.38 18.07 -22.83
CA TRP A 140 -14.99 18.36 -23.14
C TRP A 140 -14.34 17.21 -23.92
N ALA A 141 -14.58 15.96 -23.53
CA ALA A 141 -14.05 14.79 -24.21
C ALA A 141 -14.49 14.71 -25.67
N GLU A 142 -15.77 14.97 -25.94
CA GLU A 142 -16.33 15.00 -27.30
C GLU A 142 -15.68 16.03 -28.22
N LYS A 143 -15.20 17.14 -27.64
CA LYS A 143 -14.50 18.21 -28.37
C LYS A 143 -13.00 18.01 -28.50
N ASN A 144 -12.43 17.03 -27.75
CA ASN A 144 -10.99 16.81 -27.68
C ASN A 144 -10.60 15.32 -27.91
N PRO A 145 -10.94 14.72 -29.05
CA PRO A 145 -10.75 13.29 -29.30
C PRO A 145 -9.27 12.85 -29.23
N ALA A 146 -8.35 13.71 -29.62
CA ALA A 146 -6.90 13.41 -29.53
C ALA A 146 -6.45 13.26 -28.07
N ALA A 147 -6.90 14.15 -27.18
CA ALA A 147 -6.58 14.04 -25.75
C ALA A 147 -7.21 12.79 -25.11
N VAL A 148 -8.45 12.46 -25.50
CA VAL A 148 -9.11 11.23 -25.07
C VAL A 148 -8.31 10.00 -25.49
N LYS A 149 -7.81 9.99 -26.73
CA LYS A 149 -6.97 8.89 -27.23
C LYS A 149 -5.68 8.76 -26.43
N LEU A 150 -5.02 9.88 -26.10
CA LEU A 150 -3.86 9.89 -25.23
C LEU A 150 -4.17 9.25 -23.86
N PHE A 151 -5.26 9.66 -23.20
CA PHE A 151 -5.65 9.11 -21.88
C PHE A 151 -5.98 7.61 -21.95
N GLN A 152 -6.50 7.12 -23.08
CA GLN A 152 -6.79 5.71 -23.28
C GLN A 152 -5.56 4.84 -23.40
N VAL A 153 -4.49 5.37 -24.01
CA VAL A 153 -3.24 4.61 -24.26
C VAL A 153 -2.17 4.84 -23.19
N MET A 154 -2.25 5.94 -22.47
CA MET A 154 -1.28 6.30 -21.43
C MET A 154 -1.22 5.25 -20.34
N ARG A 155 -0.02 4.82 -20.00
CA ARG A 155 0.29 3.93 -18.87
C ARG A 155 1.43 4.54 -18.07
N LEU A 156 1.27 4.53 -16.76
CA LEU A 156 2.30 4.98 -15.83
C LEU A 156 2.70 3.77 -14.96
N PRO A 157 3.98 3.38 -14.96
CA PRO A 157 4.47 2.36 -14.02
C PRO A 157 4.18 2.78 -12.59
N ILE A 158 3.69 1.85 -11.76
CA ILE A 158 3.34 2.14 -10.36
C ILE A 158 4.56 2.65 -9.59
N ALA A 159 5.74 2.09 -9.84
CA ALA A 159 6.99 2.52 -9.20
C ALA A 159 7.34 3.99 -9.48
N ASP A 160 7.03 4.49 -10.69
CA ASP A 160 7.26 5.89 -11.04
C ASP A 160 6.30 6.82 -10.28
N ILE A 161 5.06 6.39 -10.10
CA ILE A 161 4.07 7.14 -9.30
C ILE A 161 4.48 7.16 -7.84
N ASP A 162 4.93 6.03 -7.28
CA ASP A 162 5.44 5.95 -5.90
C ASP A 162 6.65 6.88 -5.71
N ALA A 163 7.60 6.87 -6.65
CA ALA A 163 8.77 7.74 -6.62
C ALA A 163 8.39 9.22 -6.70
N GLN A 164 7.44 9.59 -7.58
CA GLN A 164 6.94 10.96 -7.66
C GLN A 164 6.26 11.40 -6.37
N ASN A 165 5.41 10.56 -5.80
CA ASN A 165 4.74 10.82 -4.52
C ASN A 165 5.75 11.02 -3.38
N ALA A 166 6.83 10.24 -3.35
CA ALA A 166 7.90 10.38 -2.37
C ALA A 166 8.65 11.72 -2.50
N ARG A 167 8.94 12.16 -3.73
CA ARG A 167 9.54 13.49 -3.99
C ARG A 167 8.65 14.62 -3.49
N MET A 168 7.37 14.56 -3.84
CA MET A 168 6.40 15.57 -3.38
C MET A 168 6.30 15.59 -1.85
N ARG A 169 6.35 14.44 -1.21
CA ARG A 169 6.36 14.31 0.25
C ARG A 169 7.63 14.89 0.89
N SER A 170 8.77 14.81 0.21
CA SER A 170 10.04 15.38 0.68
C SER A 170 10.18 16.89 0.48
N GLY A 171 9.17 17.54 -0.11
CA GLY A 171 9.10 18.99 -0.27
C GLY A 171 9.19 19.49 -1.72
N GLU A 172 9.46 18.62 -2.71
CA GLU A 172 9.46 18.99 -4.13
C GLU A 172 8.03 18.97 -4.71
N ASN A 173 7.14 19.80 -4.15
CA ASN A 173 5.70 19.79 -4.46
C ASN A 173 5.19 21.10 -5.09
N ALA A 174 6.05 22.07 -5.32
CA ALA A 174 5.68 23.26 -6.06
C ALA A 174 5.41 22.95 -7.54
N GLN A 175 4.59 23.76 -8.21
CA GLN A 175 4.25 23.56 -9.61
C GLN A 175 5.49 23.46 -10.53
N ALA A 176 6.53 24.25 -10.23
CA ALA A 176 7.80 24.22 -10.95
C ALA A 176 8.56 22.89 -10.78
N ASP A 177 8.52 22.32 -9.57
CA ASP A 177 9.12 21.01 -9.29
C ASP A 177 8.42 19.90 -10.06
N ILE A 178 7.07 19.90 -10.00
CA ILE A 178 6.27 18.92 -10.74
C ILE A 178 6.53 19.03 -12.26
N ALA A 179 6.58 20.24 -12.81
CA ALA A 179 6.89 20.45 -14.23
C ALA A 179 8.28 19.92 -14.60
N ARG A 180 9.27 20.14 -13.75
CA ARG A 180 10.64 19.60 -13.93
C ARG A 180 10.64 18.07 -13.91
N HIS A 181 9.93 17.45 -12.95
CA HIS A 181 9.84 15.99 -12.84
C HIS A 181 9.16 15.39 -14.07
N VAL A 182 8.03 15.95 -14.49
CA VAL A 182 7.31 15.51 -15.69
C VAL A 182 8.19 15.60 -16.94
N SER A 183 8.88 16.73 -17.13
CA SER A 183 9.79 16.91 -18.27
C SER A 183 10.94 15.89 -18.27
N GLY A 184 11.48 15.59 -17.09
CA GLY A 184 12.52 14.58 -16.92
C GLY A 184 11.99 13.17 -17.22
N TRP A 185 10.80 12.84 -16.74
CA TRP A 185 10.14 11.55 -16.98
C TRP A 185 9.85 11.32 -18.47
N ILE A 186 9.26 12.33 -19.14
CA ILE A 186 8.99 12.28 -20.59
C ILE A 186 10.30 12.07 -21.37
N LYS A 187 11.36 12.80 -21.03
CA LYS A 187 12.66 12.66 -21.71
C LYS A 187 13.25 11.26 -21.55
N PHE A 188 13.10 10.65 -20.38
CA PHE A 188 13.59 9.30 -20.09
C PHE A 188 12.82 8.23 -20.88
N HIS A 189 11.51 8.40 -21.03
CA HIS A 189 10.61 7.44 -21.70
C HIS A 189 10.30 7.76 -23.17
N GLN A 190 11.08 8.63 -23.82
CA GLN A 190 10.83 9.05 -25.23
C GLN A 190 10.89 7.92 -26.26
N LYS A 191 11.47 6.78 -25.90
CA LYS A 191 11.66 5.65 -26.82
C LYS A 191 10.66 4.51 -26.62
N GLU A 192 9.78 4.67 -25.65
CA GLU A 192 8.69 3.76 -25.33
C GLU A 192 7.36 4.24 -25.97
#